data_140b523a076c85066d281a8fa8dec343
#
_entry.id   140b523a076c85066d281a8fa8dec343
#
_cell.length_a   1.000
_cell.length_b   1.000
_cell.length_c   1.000
_cell.angle_alpha   90.00
_cell.angle_beta   90.00
_cell.angle_gamma   90.00
#
_symmetry.space_group_name_H-M   'P 1'
#
loop_
_entity.id
_entity.type
_entity.pdbx_description
1 polymer ?
#
loop_
_entity_poly.entity_id
_entity_poly.type
_entity_poly.pdbx_seq_one_letter_code
_entity_poly.pdbx_strand_id
1 'polypeptide(L)'
;MSKLSVRDLDLKSKRVFVRVDFNVPLKDGRISDDTRIHASLPTIQLALKQGATVVLASHLGRPKGKVNPQMSLRPVADRLADLVDLPVTFTNDCVGEDPVRAVAGVHASGGGIVLLETLRFHAEEEKNDPAFAKALAALADEYVNDAFGAAHRAHASVEGITNHVRRAAAGLLMERELK
;
A
#
# COMPACT_ATOMS: atom_id res chain seq x y z
N MET A 1 5.77 2.01 -24.89
CA MET A 1 4.58 2.41 -24.10
C MET A 1 4.99 3.38 -23.01
N SER A 2 4.46 4.59 -23.06
CA SER A 2 4.65 5.50 -21.95
C SER A 2 3.84 5.02 -20.75
N LYS A 3 4.49 4.87 -19.61
CA LYS A 3 3.79 4.49 -18.39
C LYS A 3 3.26 5.73 -17.71
N LEU A 4 2.03 5.65 -17.23
CA LEU A 4 1.42 6.71 -16.46
C LEU A 4 2.18 6.87 -15.14
N SER A 5 2.50 8.11 -14.79
CA SER A 5 3.19 8.44 -13.53
C SER A 5 2.18 8.93 -12.50
N VAL A 6 2.49 8.71 -11.23
CA VAL A 6 1.73 9.30 -10.14
C VAL A 6 1.65 10.83 -10.27
N ARG A 7 2.65 11.45 -10.91
CA ARG A 7 2.65 12.90 -11.17
C ARG A 7 1.55 13.33 -12.14
N ASP A 8 1.07 12.41 -12.96
CA ASP A 8 0.04 12.69 -13.97
C ASP A 8 -1.38 12.57 -13.41
N LEU A 9 -1.52 12.09 -12.18
CA LEU A 9 -2.81 11.87 -11.55
C LEU A 9 -3.27 13.12 -10.80
N ASP A 10 -4.57 13.41 -10.88
CA ASP A 10 -5.20 14.36 -10.00
C ASP A 10 -5.65 13.60 -8.76
N LEU A 11 -4.94 13.79 -7.65
CA LEU A 11 -5.19 13.07 -6.40
C LEU A 11 -5.95 13.89 -5.37
N LYS A 12 -6.33 15.12 -5.71
CA LYS A 12 -7.02 16.01 -4.78
C LYS A 12 -8.32 15.39 -4.29
N SER A 13 -8.43 15.23 -2.98
CA SER A 13 -9.62 14.66 -2.32
C SER A 13 -9.99 13.25 -2.83
N LYS A 14 -9.00 12.49 -3.25
CA LYS A 14 -9.20 11.11 -3.71
C LYS A 14 -8.55 10.12 -2.78
N ARG A 15 -9.05 8.88 -2.82
CA ARG A 15 -8.44 7.73 -2.15
C ARG A 15 -7.47 7.10 -3.14
N VAL A 16 -6.22 6.93 -2.74
CA VAL A 16 -5.16 6.39 -3.59
C VAL A 16 -4.62 5.12 -2.96
N PHE A 17 -4.75 4.00 -3.66
CA PHE A 17 -4.13 2.75 -3.24
C PHE A 17 -2.70 2.74 -3.74
N VAL A 18 -1.74 2.65 -2.83
CA VAL A 18 -0.31 2.60 -3.18
C VAL A 18 0.27 1.26 -2.74
N ARG A 19 0.65 0.43 -3.71
CA ARG A 19 1.37 -0.81 -3.42
C ARG A 19 2.83 -0.45 -3.17
N VAL A 20 3.27 -0.63 -1.94
CA VAL A 20 4.64 -0.33 -1.51
C VAL A 20 5.39 -1.60 -1.15
N ASP A 21 6.70 -1.51 -1.02
CA ASP A 21 7.54 -2.58 -0.50
C ASP A 21 8.00 -2.21 0.91
N PHE A 22 7.23 -2.66 1.89
CA PHE A 22 7.55 -2.51 3.32
C PHE A 22 8.02 -3.83 3.92
N ASN A 23 8.53 -4.74 3.07
CA ASN A 23 9.10 -6.00 3.53
C ASN A 23 10.47 -5.75 4.16
N VAL A 24 10.45 -5.17 5.35
CA VAL A 24 11.66 -4.79 6.09
C VAL A 24 12.09 -5.90 7.03
N PRO A 25 13.41 -6.00 7.33
CA PRO A 25 13.88 -6.99 8.30
C PRO A 25 13.46 -6.59 9.71
N LEU A 26 12.95 -7.57 10.45
CA LEU A 26 12.59 -7.43 11.87
C LEU A 26 13.56 -8.26 12.73
N LYS A 27 13.97 -7.68 13.84
CA LYS A 27 14.76 -8.37 14.85
C LYS A 27 14.11 -8.15 16.21
N ASP A 28 13.69 -9.24 16.84
CA ASP A 28 12.97 -9.19 18.13
C ASP A 28 11.75 -8.26 18.09
N GLY A 29 10.99 -8.33 16.99
CA GLY A 29 9.79 -7.52 16.81
C GLY A 29 10.03 -6.06 16.46
N ARG A 30 11.29 -5.67 16.23
CA ARG A 30 11.67 -4.30 15.90
C ARG A 30 12.27 -4.23 14.50
N ILE A 31 12.03 -3.11 13.82
CA ILE A 31 12.61 -2.87 12.50
C ILE A 31 14.12 -2.65 12.67
N SER A 32 14.92 -3.49 12.00
CA SER A 32 16.38 -3.37 12.04
C SER A 32 16.93 -2.52 10.89
N ASP A 33 16.14 -2.33 9.82
CA ASP A 33 16.53 -1.50 8.67
C ASP A 33 15.25 -0.94 8.05
N ASP A 34 15.12 0.39 8.03
CA ASP A 34 13.93 1.08 7.52
C ASP A 34 14.15 1.73 6.14
N THR A 35 15.22 1.34 5.44
CA THR A 35 15.56 1.90 4.13
C THR A 35 14.39 1.86 3.14
N ARG A 36 13.66 0.74 3.10
CA ARG A 36 12.52 0.58 2.19
C ARG A 36 11.37 1.52 2.52
N ILE A 37 11.17 1.82 3.80
CA ILE A 37 10.14 2.79 4.21
C ILE A 37 10.53 4.18 3.71
N HIS A 38 11.79 4.58 3.92
CA HIS A 38 12.29 5.87 3.43
C HIS A 38 12.15 5.99 1.92
N ALA A 39 12.40 4.91 1.18
CA ALA A 39 12.33 4.91 -0.28
C ALA A 39 10.91 5.20 -0.80
N SER A 40 9.89 4.90 -0.03
CA SER A 40 8.49 5.12 -0.40
C SER A 40 7.97 6.50 0.01
N LEU A 41 8.69 7.24 0.85
CA LEU A 41 8.23 8.52 1.35
C LEU A 41 7.94 9.56 0.26
N PRO A 42 8.77 9.71 -0.80
CA PRO A 42 8.46 10.70 -1.83
C PRO A 42 7.09 10.53 -2.47
N THR A 43 6.69 9.30 -2.78
CA THR A 43 5.37 9.02 -3.35
C THR A 43 4.26 9.33 -2.34
N ILE A 44 4.44 8.90 -1.10
CA ILE A 44 3.45 9.15 -0.04
C ILE A 44 3.28 10.65 0.19
N GLN A 45 4.39 11.38 0.28
CA GLN A 45 4.36 12.83 0.52
C GLN A 45 3.74 13.59 -0.64
N LEU A 46 4.01 13.16 -1.88
CA LEU A 46 3.40 13.77 -3.06
C LEU A 46 1.87 13.67 -2.98
N ALA A 47 1.35 12.49 -2.65
CA ALA A 47 -0.08 12.27 -2.53
C ALA A 47 -0.68 13.08 -1.37
N LEU A 48 -0.01 13.10 -0.22
CA LEU A 48 -0.48 13.86 0.94
C LEU A 48 -0.56 15.36 0.67
N LYS A 49 0.39 15.90 -0.08
CA LYS A 49 0.40 17.34 -0.45
C LYS A 49 -0.82 17.71 -1.27
N GLN A 50 -1.37 16.78 -2.04
CA GLN A 50 -2.57 17.02 -2.84
C GLN A 50 -3.86 16.85 -2.04
N GLY A 51 -3.77 16.44 -0.78
CA GLY A 51 -4.95 16.20 0.06
C GLY A 51 -5.58 14.84 -0.14
N ALA A 52 -4.82 13.85 -0.61
CA ALA A 52 -5.31 12.50 -0.82
C ALA A 52 -5.43 11.71 0.48
N THR A 53 -6.28 10.68 0.46
CA THR A 53 -6.26 9.60 1.42
C THR A 53 -5.37 8.51 0.84
N VAL A 54 -4.25 8.23 1.48
CA VAL A 54 -3.25 7.28 0.99
C VAL A 54 -3.47 5.94 1.67
N VAL A 55 -3.85 4.93 0.88
CA VAL A 55 -4.08 3.57 1.36
C VAL A 55 -2.87 2.74 0.96
N LEU A 56 -2.03 2.41 1.94
CA LEU A 56 -0.79 1.69 1.70
C LEU A 56 -1.00 0.19 1.91
N ALA A 57 -0.47 -0.61 0.99
CA ALA A 57 -0.54 -2.05 1.05
C ALA A 57 0.82 -2.67 0.77
N SER A 58 1.19 -3.66 1.56
CA SER A 58 2.47 -4.37 1.42
C SER A 58 2.35 -5.79 1.96
N HIS A 59 3.37 -6.58 1.68
CA HIS A 59 3.60 -7.85 2.36
C HIS A 59 4.79 -7.70 3.31
N LEU A 60 4.89 -8.62 4.26
CA LEU A 60 6.05 -8.74 5.14
C LEU A 60 6.31 -10.23 5.35
N GLY A 61 7.54 -10.68 5.03
CA GLY A 61 7.92 -12.07 5.18
C GLY A 61 7.12 -13.01 4.25
N ARG A 62 7.01 -14.26 4.68
CA ARG A 62 6.30 -15.31 3.92
C ARG A 62 5.34 -16.08 4.83
N PRO A 63 4.19 -15.49 5.20
CA PRO A 63 3.25 -16.12 6.12
C PRO A 63 2.43 -17.26 5.48
N LYS A 64 2.53 -17.45 4.16
CA LYS A 64 1.91 -18.57 3.42
C LYS A 64 0.39 -18.61 3.52
N GLY A 65 -0.25 -17.43 3.48
CA GLY A 65 -1.71 -17.34 3.50
C GLY A 65 -2.33 -17.52 4.88
N LYS A 66 -1.54 -17.38 5.94
CA LYS A 66 -2.04 -17.52 7.32
C LYS A 66 -1.65 -16.31 8.14
N VAL A 67 -2.53 -15.91 9.06
CA VAL A 67 -2.23 -14.82 10.00
C VAL A 67 -1.07 -15.25 10.90
N ASN A 68 -0.04 -14.42 10.95
CA ASN A 68 1.13 -14.62 11.80
C ASN A 68 1.49 -13.28 12.45
N PRO A 69 1.22 -13.10 13.75
CA PRO A 69 1.47 -11.82 14.42
C PRO A 69 2.92 -11.34 14.33
N GLN A 70 3.88 -12.26 14.19
CA GLN A 70 5.30 -11.90 14.05
C GLN A 70 5.61 -11.27 12.69
N MET A 71 4.72 -11.42 11.74
CA MET A 71 4.85 -10.84 10.39
C MET A 71 3.85 -9.70 10.16
N SER A 72 3.28 -9.14 11.23
CA SER A 72 2.39 -8.00 11.15
C SER A 72 3.14 -6.73 10.72
N LEU A 73 2.46 -5.88 9.97
CA LEU A 73 2.99 -4.56 9.58
C LEU A 73 2.83 -3.51 10.68
N ARG A 74 2.31 -3.87 11.84
CA ARG A 74 2.14 -2.91 12.95
C ARG A 74 3.41 -2.11 13.27
N PRO A 75 4.60 -2.74 13.40
CA PRO A 75 5.82 -1.97 13.64
C PRO A 75 6.14 -0.97 12.53
N VAL A 76 5.79 -1.32 11.28
CA VAL A 76 5.97 -0.42 10.14
C VAL A 76 5.04 0.78 10.24
N ALA A 77 3.79 0.58 10.68
CA ALA A 77 2.84 1.66 10.89
C ALA A 77 3.38 2.68 11.90
N ASP A 78 3.91 2.20 13.02
CA ASP A 78 4.47 3.05 14.07
C ASP A 78 5.69 3.83 13.56
N ARG A 79 6.57 3.16 12.82
CA ARG A 79 7.77 3.81 12.26
C ARG A 79 7.40 4.84 11.20
N LEU A 80 6.44 4.52 10.35
CA LEU A 80 5.98 5.44 9.31
C LEU A 80 5.38 6.71 9.93
N ALA A 81 4.59 6.57 10.99
CA ALA A 81 4.00 7.72 11.69
C ALA A 81 5.09 8.66 12.20
N ASP A 82 6.19 8.12 12.75
CA ASP A 82 7.32 8.91 13.20
C ASP A 82 7.99 9.66 12.04
N LEU A 83 8.16 8.97 10.91
CA LEU A 83 8.86 9.55 9.75
C LEU A 83 8.07 10.65 9.05
N VAL A 84 6.74 10.53 9.00
CA VAL A 84 5.88 11.52 8.34
C VAL A 84 5.34 12.57 9.30
N ASP A 85 5.52 12.37 10.59
CA ASP A 85 5.00 13.24 11.66
C ASP A 85 3.49 13.45 11.54
N LEU A 86 2.78 12.38 11.24
CA LEU A 86 1.32 12.34 11.10
C LEU A 86 0.81 11.01 11.64
N PRO A 87 -0.45 10.96 12.10
CA PRO A 87 -1.05 9.70 12.49
C PRO A 87 -1.14 8.75 11.29
N VAL A 88 -0.89 7.46 11.54
CA VAL A 88 -1.11 6.40 10.56
C VAL A 88 -2.15 5.47 11.14
N THR A 89 -3.29 5.34 10.47
CA THR A 89 -4.34 4.40 10.86
C THR A 89 -3.96 3.01 10.36
N PHE A 90 -3.77 2.07 11.28
CA PHE A 90 -3.43 0.70 10.92
C PHE A 90 -4.68 -0.18 11.03
N THR A 91 -4.90 -1.05 10.03
CA THR A 91 -6.06 -1.93 10.00
C THR A 91 -5.68 -3.35 10.43
N ASN A 92 -6.65 -4.11 10.94
CA ASN A 92 -6.41 -5.49 11.37
C ASN A 92 -6.45 -6.49 10.20
N ASP A 93 -6.80 -6.03 9.00
CA ASP A 93 -6.85 -6.85 7.79
C ASP A 93 -6.70 -5.93 6.59
N CYS A 94 -6.40 -6.49 5.42
CA CYS A 94 -6.31 -5.73 4.18
C CYS A 94 -7.62 -5.74 3.38
N VAL A 95 -8.57 -6.59 3.73
CA VAL A 95 -9.91 -6.65 3.13
C VAL A 95 -10.96 -6.83 4.22
N GLY A 96 -12.21 -6.55 3.92
CA GLY A 96 -13.32 -6.70 4.84
C GLY A 96 -13.75 -5.38 5.47
N GLU A 97 -14.55 -5.45 6.52
CA GLU A 97 -15.17 -4.26 7.14
C GLU A 97 -14.17 -3.29 7.74
N ASP A 98 -13.13 -3.79 8.42
CA ASP A 98 -12.20 -2.93 9.13
C ASP A 98 -11.46 -1.97 8.19
N PRO A 99 -10.81 -2.43 7.10
CA PRO A 99 -10.15 -1.50 6.18
C PRO A 99 -11.14 -0.59 5.46
N VAL A 100 -12.33 -1.06 5.10
CA VAL A 100 -13.35 -0.22 4.46
C VAL A 100 -13.73 0.94 5.39
N ARG A 101 -13.98 0.64 6.67
CA ARG A 101 -14.35 1.65 7.66
C ARG A 101 -13.20 2.62 7.94
N ALA A 102 -11.98 2.10 8.06
CA ALA A 102 -10.80 2.92 8.33
C ALA A 102 -10.54 3.91 7.20
N VAL A 103 -10.60 3.46 5.95
CA VAL A 103 -10.41 4.33 4.78
C VAL A 103 -11.50 5.40 4.71
N ALA A 104 -12.76 5.00 4.92
CA ALA A 104 -13.87 5.95 4.90
C ALA A 104 -13.72 7.03 5.97
N GLY A 105 -13.29 6.65 7.18
CA GLY A 105 -13.09 7.58 8.29
C GLY A 105 -11.98 8.58 8.03
N VAL A 106 -10.84 8.11 7.54
CA VAL A 106 -9.70 8.99 7.21
C VAL A 106 -10.08 9.91 6.05
N HIS A 107 -10.76 9.39 5.04
CA HIS A 107 -11.19 10.18 3.89
C HIS A 107 -12.18 11.28 4.32
N ALA A 108 -13.12 10.97 5.19
CA ALA A 108 -14.10 11.94 5.69
C ALA A 108 -13.43 13.04 6.52
N SER A 109 -12.28 12.76 7.15
CA SER A 109 -11.53 13.74 7.92
C SER A 109 -10.68 14.71 7.08
N GLY A 110 -10.67 14.54 5.76
CA GLY A 110 -9.92 15.40 4.85
C GLY A 110 -8.67 14.78 4.27
N GLY A 111 -8.45 13.49 4.49
CA GLY A 111 -7.29 12.76 3.98
C GLY A 111 -6.32 12.36 5.09
N GLY A 112 -5.34 11.56 4.73
CA GLY A 112 -4.35 11.02 5.66
C GLY A 112 -3.82 9.69 5.18
N ILE A 113 -3.28 8.89 6.10
CA ILE A 113 -2.63 7.62 5.77
C ILE A 113 -3.34 6.45 6.47
N VAL A 114 -3.64 5.43 5.68
CA VAL A 114 -4.10 4.12 6.19
C VAL A 114 -3.08 3.09 5.74
N LEU A 115 -2.54 2.31 6.66
CA LEU A 115 -1.70 1.16 6.33
C LEU A 115 -2.50 -0.10 6.60
N LEU A 116 -2.70 -0.91 5.57
CA LEU A 116 -3.40 -2.19 5.66
C LEU A 116 -2.49 -3.25 6.27
N GLU A 117 -3.08 -4.21 6.97
CA GLU A 117 -2.34 -5.37 7.45
C GLU A 117 -1.84 -6.19 6.25
N THR A 118 -0.81 -6.99 6.47
CA THR A 118 -0.05 -7.66 5.42
C THR A 118 -0.94 -8.42 4.44
N LEU A 119 -0.70 -8.22 3.14
CA LEU A 119 -1.47 -8.81 2.05
C LEU A 119 -1.37 -10.34 2.03
N ARG A 120 -0.21 -10.88 2.38
CA ARG A 120 0.07 -12.32 2.27
C ARG A 120 -0.43 -13.15 3.45
N PHE A 121 -1.20 -12.54 4.36
CA PHE A 121 -2.02 -13.32 5.29
C PHE A 121 -3.16 -14.01 4.54
N HIS A 122 -3.44 -13.58 3.31
CA HIS A 122 -4.42 -14.19 2.42
C HIS A 122 -3.70 -14.91 1.28
N ALA A 123 -3.99 -16.20 1.11
CA ALA A 123 -3.43 -16.98 0.00
C ALA A 123 -3.84 -16.42 -1.37
N GLU A 124 -4.97 -15.73 -1.42
CA GLU A 124 -5.54 -15.11 -2.62
C GLU A 124 -4.62 -14.06 -3.22
N GLU A 125 -3.77 -13.43 -2.42
CA GLU A 125 -2.81 -12.45 -2.94
C GLU A 125 -1.84 -13.10 -3.93
N GLU A 126 -1.17 -14.18 -3.52
CA GLU A 126 -0.21 -14.87 -4.39
C GLU A 126 -0.88 -15.66 -5.51
N LYS A 127 -2.13 -16.04 -5.34
CA LYS A 127 -2.92 -16.72 -6.37
C LYS A 127 -3.52 -15.76 -7.39
N ASN A 128 -3.33 -14.46 -7.21
CA ASN A 128 -3.88 -13.43 -8.09
C ASN A 128 -5.41 -13.56 -8.23
N ASP A 129 -6.08 -13.83 -7.11
CA ASP A 129 -7.51 -14.08 -7.09
C ASP A 129 -8.32 -12.85 -7.50
N PRO A 130 -9.24 -12.95 -8.47
CA PRO A 130 -9.98 -11.79 -8.96
C PRO A 130 -10.89 -11.14 -7.91
N ALA A 131 -11.56 -11.92 -7.07
CA ALA A 131 -12.43 -11.38 -6.04
C ALA A 131 -11.64 -10.62 -4.98
N PHE A 132 -10.48 -11.14 -4.59
CA PHE A 132 -9.58 -10.47 -3.66
C PHE A 132 -9.04 -9.17 -4.25
N ALA A 133 -8.63 -9.21 -5.51
CA ALA A 133 -8.15 -8.02 -6.22
C ALA A 133 -9.24 -6.95 -6.30
N LYS A 134 -10.48 -7.34 -6.57
CA LYS A 134 -11.61 -6.42 -6.61
C LYS A 134 -11.88 -5.79 -5.24
N ALA A 135 -11.77 -6.57 -4.16
CA ALA A 135 -11.95 -6.06 -2.81
C ALA A 135 -10.89 -5.02 -2.45
N LEU A 136 -9.63 -5.24 -2.85
CA LEU A 136 -8.57 -4.26 -2.67
C LEU A 136 -8.84 -2.99 -3.47
N ALA A 137 -9.24 -3.13 -4.73
CA ALA A 137 -9.52 -2.01 -5.62
C ALA A 137 -10.67 -1.14 -5.11
N ALA A 138 -11.63 -1.73 -4.40
CA ALA A 138 -12.79 -1.01 -3.86
C ALA A 138 -12.39 0.00 -2.78
N LEU A 139 -11.19 -0.10 -2.22
CA LEU A 139 -10.71 0.81 -1.17
C LEU A 139 -10.24 2.16 -1.73
N ALA A 140 -10.15 2.32 -3.04
CA ALA A 140 -9.54 3.52 -3.61
C ALA A 140 -10.14 3.93 -4.95
N ASP A 141 -9.86 5.17 -5.34
CA ASP A 141 -10.26 5.74 -6.62
C ASP A 141 -9.15 5.64 -7.67
N GLU A 142 -7.89 5.68 -7.20
CA GLU A 142 -6.71 5.59 -8.07
C GLU A 142 -5.77 4.52 -7.53
N TYR A 143 -4.95 3.94 -8.41
CA TYR A 143 -3.98 2.92 -8.06
C TYR A 143 -2.57 3.32 -8.49
N VAL A 144 -1.61 3.17 -7.59
CA VAL A 144 -0.19 3.44 -7.83
C VAL A 144 0.62 2.23 -7.40
N ASN A 145 1.49 1.74 -8.29
CA ASN A 145 2.46 0.70 -7.94
C ASN A 145 3.83 1.34 -7.69
N ASP A 146 4.29 1.26 -6.45
CA ASP A 146 5.60 1.79 -6.04
C ASP A 146 6.50 0.70 -5.47
N ALA A 147 6.17 -0.56 -5.74
CA ALA A 147 6.89 -1.73 -5.23
C ALA A 147 7.67 -2.41 -6.37
N PHE A 148 8.83 -1.85 -6.74
CA PHE A 148 9.63 -2.36 -7.84
C PHE A 148 9.98 -3.84 -7.66
N GLY A 149 10.38 -4.25 -6.46
CA GLY A 149 10.75 -5.63 -6.18
C GLY A 149 9.63 -6.66 -6.40
N ALA A 150 8.37 -6.23 -6.33
CA ALA A 150 7.20 -7.09 -6.55
C ALA A 150 6.55 -6.86 -7.92
N ALA A 151 7.05 -5.92 -8.72
CA ALA A 151 6.38 -5.46 -9.94
C ALA A 151 6.20 -6.54 -11.00
N HIS A 152 7.06 -7.56 -11.00
CA HIS A 152 7.03 -8.63 -12.02
C HIS A 152 6.24 -9.86 -11.56
N ARG A 153 5.64 -9.80 -10.38
CA ARG A 153 4.87 -10.93 -9.85
C ARG A 153 3.39 -10.80 -10.22
N ALA A 154 2.78 -11.92 -10.62
CA ALA A 154 1.35 -11.96 -10.92
C ALA A 154 0.54 -12.16 -9.63
N HIS A 155 0.56 -11.13 -8.77
CA HIS A 155 -0.16 -11.11 -7.50
C HIS A 155 -1.37 -10.18 -7.58
N ALA A 156 -2.37 -10.41 -6.73
CA ALA A 156 -3.62 -9.66 -6.77
C ALA A 156 -3.40 -8.15 -6.61
N SER A 157 -2.51 -7.72 -5.69
CA SER A 157 -2.26 -6.31 -5.44
C SER A 157 -1.38 -5.62 -6.49
N VAL A 158 -0.79 -6.39 -7.40
CA VAL A 158 0.13 -5.89 -8.43
C VAL A 158 -0.48 -6.01 -9.83
N GLU A 159 -1.02 -7.16 -10.16
CA GLU A 159 -1.57 -7.45 -11.49
C GLU A 159 -3.10 -7.48 -11.51
N GLY A 160 -3.71 -8.35 -10.69
CA GLY A 160 -5.17 -8.52 -10.71
C GLY A 160 -5.94 -7.24 -10.42
N ILE A 161 -5.43 -6.41 -9.51
CA ILE A 161 -6.04 -5.14 -9.14
C ILE A 161 -6.19 -4.20 -10.34
N THR A 162 -5.28 -4.28 -11.32
CA THR A 162 -5.33 -3.39 -12.49
C THR A 162 -6.55 -3.61 -13.35
N ASN A 163 -7.21 -4.76 -13.24
CA ASN A 163 -8.46 -5.05 -13.95
C ASN A 163 -9.67 -4.38 -13.32
N HIS A 164 -9.53 -3.82 -12.12
CA HIS A 164 -10.64 -3.26 -11.34
C HIS A 164 -10.46 -1.78 -11.02
N VAL A 165 -9.40 -1.17 -11.53
CA VAL A 165 -9.14 0.26 -11.37
C VAL A 165 -9.20 0.94 -12.73
N ARG A 166 -9.49 2.24 -12.71
CA ARG A 166 -9.62 3.02 -13.95
C ARG A 166 -8.29 3.11 -14.69
N ARG A 167 -7.20 3.23 -13.94
CA ARG A 167 -5.85 3.27 -14.50
C ARG A 167 -4.84 2.94 -13.42
N ALA A 168 -3.68 2.47 -13.86
CA ALA A 168 -2.56 2.13 -12.98
C ALA A 168 -1.38 3.05 -13.27
N ALA A 169 -0.85 3.70 -12.24
CA ALA A 169 0.30 4.58 -12.36
C ALA A 169 1.50 4.02 -11.62
N ALA A 170 2.69 4.46 -12.02
CA ALA A 170 3.92 4.15 -11.31
C ALA A 170 4.21 5.24 -10.27
N GLY A 171 4.63 4.82 -9.08
CA GLY A 171 5.11 5.76 -8.07
C GLY A 171 6.51 6.28 -8.40
N LEU A 172 6.98 7.22 -7.60
CA LEU A 172 8.28 7.88 -7.86
C LEU A 172 9.45 6.92 -7.72
N LEU A 173 9.39 5.98 -6.77
CA LEU A 173 10.42 4.96 -6.61
C LEU A 173 10.45 4.03 -7.83
N MET A 174 9.28 3.58 -8.27
CA MET A 174 9.15 2.72 -9.44
C MET A 174 9.72 3.39 -10.69
N GLU A 175 9.42 4.67 -10.90
CA GLU A 175 9.97 5.43 -12.03
C GLU A 175 11.50 5.48 -12.01
N ARG A 176 12.06 5.73 -10.83
CA ARG A 176 13.51 5.82 -10.67
C ARG A 176 14.20 4.50 -10.99
N GLU A 177 13.63 3.39 -10.54
CA GLU A 177 14.19 2.05 -10.77
C GLU A 177 14.04 1.57 -12.23
N LEU A 178 13.09 2.14 -12.96
CA LEU A 178 12.85 1.79 -14.37
C LEU A 178 13.73 2.58 -15.36
N LYS A 179 14.45 3.59 -14.86
CA LYS A 179 15.37 4.39 -15.70
C LYS A 179 16.71 3.70 -15.91
#